data_33b54e771808ed2ff38e47e27cfbbf23
#
_entry.id   33b54e771808ed2ff38e47e27cfbbf23
#
_cell.length_a   1.000
_cell.length_b   1.000
_cell.length_c   1.000
_cell.angle_alpha   90.00
_cell.angle_beta   90.00
_cell.angle_gamma   90.00
#
_symmetry.space_group_name_H-M   'P 1'
#
loop_
_entity.id
_entity.type
_entity.pdbx_description
1 polymer ?
#
loop_
_entity_poly.entity_id
_entity_poly.type
_entity_poly.pdbx_seq_one_letter_code
_entity_poly.pdbx_strand_id
1 'polypeptide(L)'
;MSKMTLDALRNGDLAGARELRFREGLTEFPREIFDLAETLEVLDLGGGALTDLPDDIGRLGKLRALFCSGNPFKRLPPSLGDCAALSQVGFRGCGLSEVPAEALPPNLRWLTLTDNAIDTLPEALGQRPALQKLMLSGNRLTNLPDSLAGAGNLELLRLSANRIEALPEWLADLPRLAWLAWAGNPFDHGAAGASQAVSWSALRWGRLLGEGASGVVQEAFWTDGGQTRPVALKLFKGTMTSDGLPEREMAACLAAGQHPNLTGALGRLVDHPEQTQGLLMALLPPDWRVLAGPPSLESCSRDVYDPDLRLDLEVALRIARDVGAGATHLHAKGLSHGDLYAHNTLWDGSAGQAVLSDLGGASFLPGGPDDPLTRLDVLAWGLLLGELLERCDDPAHGALLDLRQRCTALKPADRPTMAQALGALDALRP
;
A
#
# COMPACT_ATOMS: atom_id res chain seq x y z
N MET A 1 5.65 -14.60 -27.61
CA MET A 1 4.36 -14.48 -26.89
C MET A 1 3.35 -13.86 -27.86
N SER A 2 2.24 -14.56 -28.16
CA SER A 2 1.14 -14.03 -28.96
C SER A 2 0.64 -12.75 -28.29
N LYS A 3 0.39 -11.66 -29.06
CA LYS A 3 -0.22 -10.46 -28.50
C LYS A 3 -1.60 -10.84 -28.00
N MET A 4 -1.94 -10.54 -26.77
CA MET A 4 -3.28 -10.71 -26.19
C MET A 4 -4.20 -9.66 -26.78
N THR A 5 -4.69 -9.91 -28.01
CA THR A 5 -5.62 -9.04 -28.74
C THR A 5 -6.97 -9.73 -28.87
N LEU A 6 -8.01 -8.94 -29.11
CA LEU A 6 -9.36 -9.46 -29.37
C LEU A 6 -9.40 -10.37 -30.58
N ASP A 7 -8.60 -10.07 -31.62
CA ASP A 7 -8.51 -10.92 -32.82
C ASP A 7 -7.85 -12.27 -32.50
N ALA A 8 -6.78 -12.31 -31.70
CA ALA A 8 -6.17 -13.55 -31.28
C ALA A 8 -7.13 -14.43 -30.43
N LEU A 9 -7.96 -13.79 -29.59
CA LEU A 9 -9.01 -14.50 -28.84
C LEU A 9 -10.05 -15.11 -29.80
N ARG A 10 -10.58 -14.32 -30.75
CA ARG A 10 -11.57 -14.75 -31.74
C ARG A 10 -11.08 -15.83 -32.68
N ASN A 11 -9.81 -15.80 -33.02
CA ASN A 11 -9.17 -16.82 -33.87
C ASN A 11 -8.86 -18.12 -33.12
N GLY A 12 -9.05 -18.17 -31.79
CA GLY A 12 -8.70 -19.32 -30.95
C GLY A 12 -7.20 -19.46 -30.63
N ASP A 13 -6.38 -18.47 -30.98
CA ASP A 13 -4.92 -18.48 -30.73
C ASP A 13 -4.57 -18.46 -29.25
N LEU A 14 -5.54 -18.12 -28.38
CA LEU A 14 -5.41 -18.06 -26.92
C LEU A 14 -6.03 -19.27 -26.22
N ALA A 15 -6.34 -20.34 -26.94
CA ALA A 15 -6.90 -21.55 -26.33
C ALA A 15 -6.01 -22.08 -25.19
N GLY A 16 -6.61 -22.37 -24.03
CA GLY A 16 -5.91 -22.84 -22.85
C GLY A 16 -5.20 -21.75 -22.03
N ALA A 17 -5.34 -20.47 -22.38
CA ALA A 17 -4.77 -19.37 -21.62
C ALA A 17 -5.33 -19.35 -20.18
N ARG A 18 -4.43 -19.17 -19.20
CA ARG A 18 -4.80 -19.00 -17.79
C ARG A 18 -4.91 -17.53 -17.38
N GLU A 19 -4.36 -16.63 -18.19
CA GLU A 19 -4.34 -15.20 -17.95
C GLU A 19 -4.64 -14.46 -19.26
N LEU A 20 -5.57 -13.50 -19.20
CA LEU A 20 -5.85 -12.56 -20.27
C LEU A 20 -5.74 -11.13 -19.75
N ARG A 21 -5.02 -10.28 -20.48
CA ARG A 21 -4.91 -8.84 -20.22
C ARG A 21 -5.09 -8.08 -21.53
N PHE A 22 -6.23 -7.42 -21.69
CA PHE A 22 -6.47 -6.56 -22.83
C PHE A 22 -5.90 -5.16 -22.57
N ARG A 23 -5.16 -4.64 -23.56
CA ARG A 23 -4.63 -3.26 -23.54
C ARG A 23 -5.35 -2.36 -24.53
N GLU A 24 -6.18 -2.94 -25.37
CA GLU A 24 -7.12 -2.24 -26.27
C GLU A 24 -8.38 -1.96 -25.45
N GLY A 25 -8.83 -0.72 -25.43
CA GLY A 25 -10.04 -0.36 -24.70
C GLY A 25 -11.27 -1.09 -25.23
N LEU A 26 -11.75 -2.08 -24.49
CA LEU A 26 -12.96 -2.83 -24.87
C LEU A 26 -14.22 -1.99 -24.62
N THR A 27 -15.15 -2.03 -25.58
CA THR A 27 -16.49 -1.39 -25.47
C THR A 27 -17.57 -2.37 -25.06
N GLU A 28 -17.36 -3.66 -25.31
CA GLU A 28 -18.25 -4.76 -24.96
C GLU A 28 -17.44 -5.94 -24.44
N PHE A 29 -18.04 -6.75 -23.56
CA PHE A 29 -17.41 -7.97 -23.06
C PHE A 29 -17.34 -9.03 -24.19
N PRO A 30 -16.13 -9.49 -24.58
CA PRO A 30 -15.99 -10.50 -25.62
C PRO A 30 -16.50 -11.86 -25.13
N ARG A 31 -17.57 -12.36 -25.77
CA ARG A 31 -18.18 -13.64 -25.36
C ARG A 31 -17.27 -14.84 -25.56
N GLU A 32 -16.27 -14.73 -26.45
CA GLU A 32 -15.25 -15.73 -26.73
C GLU A 32 -14.34 -16.01 -25.49
N ILE A 33 -14.34 -15.13 -24.48
CA ILE A 33 -13.67 -15.40 -23.20
C ILE A 33 -14.22 -16.66 -22.52
N PHE A 34 -15.50 -16.99 -22.73
CA PHE A 34 -16.12 -18.20 -22.18
C PHE A 34 -15.55 -19.50 -22.75
N ASP A 35 -14.90 -19.46 -23.92
CA ASP A 35 -14.21 -20.63 -24.48
C ASP A 35 -12.99 -21.04 -23.64
N LEU A 36 -12.55 -20.15 -22.74
CA LEU A 36 -11.45 -20.37 -21.79
C LEU A 36 -11.94 -20.74 -20.37
N ALA A 37 -13.22 -21.05 -20.17
CA ALA A 37 -13.80 -21.27 -18.84
C ALA A 37 -13.07 -22.34 -18.01
N GLU A 38 -12.51 -23.35 -18.67
CA GLU A 38 -11.78 -24.45 -18.02
C GLU A 38 -10.34 -24.10 -17.63
N THR A 39 -9.80 -22.95 -18.07
CA THR A 39 -8.38 -22.61 -17.86
C THR A 39 -8.15 -21.22 -17.30
N LEU A 40 -9.03 -20.24 -17.56
CA LEU A 40 -8.82 -18.83 -17.25
C LEU A 40 -8.88 -18.57 -15.73
N GLU A 41 -7.80 -18.07 -15.16
CA GLU A 41 -7.65 -17.74 -13.75
C GLU A 41 -7.57 -16.23 -13.49
N VAL A 42 -6.99 -15.47 -14.41
CA VAL A 42 -6.80 -14.02 -14.28
C VAL A 42 -7.31 -13.31 -15.51
N LEU A 43 -8.21 -12.34 -15.33
CA LEU A 43 -8.78 -11.53 -16.39
C LEU A 43 -8.63 -10.04 -16.07
N ASP A 44 -7.93 -9.31 -16.94
CA ASP A 44 -7.78 -7.85 -16.86
C ASP A 44 -8.41 -7.20 -18.10
N LEU A 45 -9.49 -6.47 -17.86
CA LEU A 45 -10.29 -5.74 -18.86
C LEU A 45 -10.16 -4.21 -18.67
N GLY A 46 -9.11 -3.75 -18.00
CA GLY A 46 -8.95 -2.34 -17.63
C GLY A 46 -8.77 -1.39 -18.81
N GLY A 47 -9.15 -0.11 -18.61
CA GLY A 47 -8.91 0.98 -19.57
C GLY A 47 -9.81 1.00 -20.79
N GLY A 48 -11.01 0.43 -20.69
CA GLY A 48 -12.01 0.40 -21.76
C GLY A 48 -13.21 1.30 -21.53
N ALA A 49 -14.33 0.95 -22.17
CA ALA A 49 -15.63 1.60 -22.05
C ALA A 49 -16.74 0.61 -21.63
N LEU A 50 -16.37 -0.46 -20.92
CA LEU A 50 -17.33 -1.42 -20.37
C LEU A 50 -18.19 -0.75 -19.31
N THR A 51 -19.49 -0.98 -19.38
CA THR A 51 -20.46 -0.46 -18.40
C THR A 51 -21.06 -1.55 -17.53
N ASP A 52 -20.95 -2.81 -17.95
CA ASP A 52 -21.45 -3.98 -17.24
C ASP A 52 -20.66 -5.25 -17.63
N LEU A 53 -20.88 -6.33 -16.89
CA LEU A 53 -20.38 -7.67 -17.17
C LEU A 53 -21.56 -8.61 -17.46
N PRO A 54 -21.35 -9.71 -18.21
CA PRO A 54 -22.43 -10.68 -18.48
C PRO A 54 -22.99 -11.29 -17.20
N ASP A 55 -24.31 -11.50 -17.16
CA ASP A 55 -24.99 -12.18 -16.04
C ASP A 55 -24.45 -13.60 -15.81
N ASP A 56 -23.98 -14.27 -16.87
CA ASP A 56 -23.43 -15.62 -16.83
C ASP A 56 -21.91 -15.68 -16.63
N ILE A 57 -21.28 -14.59 -16.13
CA ILE A 57 -19.82 -14.56 -15.89
C ILE A 57 -19.34 -15.65 -14.91
N GLY A 58 -20.23 -16.15 -14.05
CA GLY A 58 -19.97 -17.29 -13.15
C GLY A 58 -19.60 -18.60 -13.87
N ARG A 59 -19.85 -18.70 -15.21
CA ARG A 59 -19.35 -19.81 -16.04
C ARG A 59 -17.82 -19.91 -16.06
N LEU A 60 -17.11 -18.82 -15.77
CA LEU A 60 -15.66 -18.81 -15.63
C LEU A 60 -15.27 -19.42 -14.27
N GLY A 61 -15.52 -20.71 -14.09
CA GLY A 61 -15.45 -21.41 -12.81
C GLY A 61 -14.05 -21.45 -12.18
N LYS A 62 -12.98 -21.12 -12.94
CA LYS A 62 -11.59 -21.03 -12.44
C LYS A 62 -11.10 -19.59 -12.26
N LEU A 63 -11.92 -18.60 -12.59
CA LEU A 63 -11.55 -17.21 -12.50
C LEU A 63 -11.37 -16.79 -11.02
N ARG A 64 -10.14 -16.50 -10.62
CA ARG A 64 -9.77 -16.11 -9.26
C ARG A 64 -9.42 -14.62 -9.12
N ALA A 65 -9.08 -13.94 -10.22
CA ALA A 65 -8.80 -12.50 -10.22
C ALA A 65 -9.42 -11.80 -11.44
N LEU A 66 -10.15 -10.72 -11.18
CA LEU A 66 -10.80 -9.89 -12.20
C LEU A 66 -10.51 -8.41 -11.96
N PHE A 67 -9.98 -7.73 -12.98
CA PHE A 67 -9.70 -6.31 -12.97
C PHE A 67 -10.42 -5.60 -14.12
N CYS A 68 -11.23 -4.59 -13.78
CA CYS A 68 -11.99 -3.77 -14.73
C CYS A 68 -11.72 -2.26 -14.53
N SER A 69 -10.58 -1.91 -13.96
CA SER A 69 -10.25 -0.51 -13.60
C SER A 69 -10.28 0.43 -14.81
N GLY A 70 -10.74 1.67 -14.61
CA GLY A 70 -10.80 2.69 -15.66
C GLY A 70 -11.89 2.47 -16.70
N ASN A 71 -12.91 1.66 -16.42
CA ASN A 71 -14.14 1.52 -17.21
C ASN A 71 -15.30 2.29 -16.57
N PRO A 72 -16.31 2.79 -17.30
CA PRO A 72 -17.38 3.63 -16.76
C PRO A 72 -18.52 2.84 -16.10
N PHE A 73 -18.20 1.93 -15.17
CA PHE A 73 -19.21 1.24 -14.36
C PHE A 73 -19.88 2.20 -13.39
N LYS A 74 -21.19 2.04 -13.15
CA LYS A 74 -21.94 2.82 -12.15
C LYS A 74 -22.20 2.04 -10.87
N ARG A 75 -22.27 0.72 -10.98
CA ARG A 75 -22.45 -0.22 -9.86
C ARG A 75 -21.51 -1.42 -10.04
N LEU A 76 -21.12 -2.03 -8.94
CA LEU A 76 -20.40 -3.30 -9.01
C LEU A 76 -21.34 -4.39 -9.56
N PRO A 77 -20.98 -5.11 -10.64
CA PRO A 77 -21.89 -6.08 -11.27
C PRO A 77 -22.32 -7.18 -10.30
N PRO A 78 -23.64 -7.39 -10.07
CA PRO A 78 -24.14 -8.40 -9.15
C PRO A 78 -23.71 -9.84 -9.49
N SER A 79 -23.53 -10.12 -10.77
CA SER A 79 -23.10 -11.44 -11.29
C SER A 79 -21.71 -11.89 -10.79
N LEU A 80 -20.91 -10.98 -10.21
CA LEU A 80 -19.64 -11.34 -9.58
C LEU A 80 -19.82 -12.28 -8.37
N GLY A 81 -20.95 -12.17 -7.66
CA GLY A 81 -21.28 -13.06 -6.54
C GLY A 81 -21.44 -14.52 -6.92
N ASP A 82 -21.74 -14.80 -8.19
CA ASP A 82 -21.86 -16.15 -8.72
C ASP A 82 -20.51 -16.79 -9.10
N CYS A 83 -19.43 -16.03 -9.06
CA CYS A 83 -18.08 -16.50 -9.35
C CYS A 83 -17.45 -17.16 -8.12
N ALA A 84 -17.68 -18.47 -7.93
CA ALA A 84 -17.29 -19.19 -6.71
C ALA A 84 -15.76 -19.18 -6.43
N ALA A 85 -14.91 -19.17 -7.46
CA ALA A 85 -13.45 -19.14 -7.32
C ALA A 85 -12.88 -17.72 -7.18
N LEU A 86 -13.70 -16.68 -7.46
CA LEU A 86 -13.24 -15.29 -7.51
C LEU A 86 -12.88 -14.80 -6.11
N SER A 87 -11.63 -14.41 -5.94
CA SER A 87 -11.07 -13.96 -4.67
C SER A 87 -10.46 -12.56 -4.74
N GLN A 88 -10.19 -12.05 -5.94
CA GLN A 88 -9.58 -10.74 -6.15
C GLN A 88 -10.38 -9.95 -7.18
N VAL A 89 -10.86 -8.76 -6.77
CA VAL A 89 -11.72 -7.91 -7.58
C VAL A 89 -11.18 -6.47 -7.57
N GLY A 90 -10.98 -5.91 -8.76
CA GLY A 90 -10.48 -4.55 -8.90
C GLY A 90 -11.29 -3.70 -9.89
N PHE A 91 -11.88 -2.59 -9.37
CA PHE A 91 -12.65 -1.59 -10.14
C PHE A 91 -12.19 -0.17 -9.74
N ARG A 92 -10.91 0.11 -9.87
CA ARG A 92 -10.38 1.43 -9.59
C ARG A 92 -10.78 2.45 -10.67
N GLY A 93 -11.19 3.66 -10.26
CA GLY A 93 -11.42 4.78 -11.18
C GLY A 93 -12.56 4.51 -12.18
N CYS A 94 -13.61 3.81 -11.75
CA CYS A 94 -14.74 3.43 -12.60
C CYS A 94 -15.94 4.40 -12.48
N GLY A 95 -15.96 5.24 -11.43
CA GLY A 95 -17.12 6.07 -11.12
C GLY A 95 -18.26 5.30 -10.47
N LEU A 96 -17.95 4.17 -9.80
CA LEU A 96 -18.93 3.40 -9.04
C LEU A 96 -19.55 4.25 -7.93
N SER A 97 -20.86 4.18 -7.79
CA SER A 97 -21.61 4.76 -6.67
C SER A 97 -22.29 3.69 -5.80
N GLU A 98 -22.37 2.45 -6.28
CA GLU A 98 -23.11 1.38 -5.60
C GLU A 98 -22.29 0.08 -5.54
N VAL A 99 -22.30 -0.56 -4.37
CA VAL A 99 -21.73 -1.90 -4.12
C VAL A 99 -22.83 -2.81 -3.58
N PRO A 100 -23.55 -3.54 -4.44
CA PRO A 100 -24.61 -4.44 -4.00
C PRO A 100 -24.03 -5.60 -3.18
N ALA A 101 -24.77 -6.06 -2.17
CA ALA A 101 -24.35 -7.18 -1.32
C ALA A 101 -24.13 -8.48 -2.11
N GLU A 102 -24.99 -8.70 -3.09
CA GLU A 102 -24.95 -9.85 -4.02
C GLU A 102 -23.73 -9.83 -4.96
N ALA A 103 -23.10 -8.68 -5.17
CA ALA A 103 -21.91 -8.55 -6.01
C ALA A 103 -20.62 -9.06 -5.35
N LEU A 104 -20.64 -9.35 -4.05
CA LEU A 104 -19.46 -9.76 -3.30
C LEU A 104 -19.28 -11.30 -3.37
N PRO A 105 -18.21 -11.80 -4.03
CA PRO A 105 -17.94 -13.23 -4.10
C PRO A 105 -17.77 -13.87 -2.71
N PRO A 106 -18.16 -15.14 -2.51
CA PRO A 106 -18.07 -15.80 -1.20
C PRO A 106 -16.62 -15.95 -0.69
N ASN A 107 -15.65 -16.11 -1.61
CA ASN A 107 -14.23 -16.27 -1.31
C ASN A 107 -13.43 -14.98 -1.49
N LEU A 108 -14.10 -13.82 -1.44
CA LEU A 108 -13.46 -12.52 -1.63
C LEU A 108 -12.34 -12.31 -0.59
N ARG A 109 -11.11 -12.13 -1.10
CA ARG A 109 -9.89 -11.92 -0.33
C ARG A 109 -9.33 -10.51 -0.52
N TRP A 110 -9.43 -9.98 -1.73
CA TRP A 110 -8.90 -8.66 -2.09
C TRP A 110 -9.93 -7.89 -2.91
N LEU A 111 -10.32 -6.71 -2.42
CA LEU A 111 -11.23 -5.78 -3.10
C LEU A 111 -10.59 -4.41 -3.26
N THR A 112 -10.46 -3.95 -4.51
CA THR A 112 -9.97 -2.62 -4.85
C THR A 112 -11.08 -1.80 -5.47
N LEU A 113 -11.54 -0.76 -4.77
CA LEU A 113 -12.55 0.20 -5.20
C LEU A 113 -12.04 1.64 -5.09
N THR A 114 -10.73 1.83 -5.14
CA THR A 114 -10.07 3.15 -5.07
C THR A 114 -10.57 4.07 -6.17
N ASP A 115 -10.71 5.37 -5.85
CA ASP A 115 -11.06 6.43 -6.81
C ASP A 115 -12.42 6.18 -7.50
N ASN A 116 -13.48 6.13 -6.66
CA ASN A 116 -14.86 5.97 -7.08
C ASN A 116 -15.76 7.01 -6.38
N ALA A 117 -17.08 6.83 -6.46
CA ALA A 117 -18.08 7.74 -5.87
C ALA A 117 -18.95 7.04 -4.81
N ILE A 118 -18.43 5.98 -4.19
CA ILE A 118 -19.17 5.14 -3.23
C ILE A 118 -19.35 5.90 -1.92
N ASP A 119 -20.59 5.99 -1.45
CA ASP A 119 -20.95 6.64 -0.17
C ASP A 119 -21.26 5.64 0.95
N THR A 120 -21.66 4.42 0.60
CA THR A 120 -21.99 3.35 1.55
C THR A 120 -21.48 1.99 1.08
N LEU A 121 -21.20 1.10 2.01
CA LEU A 121 -20.81 -0.29 1.77
C LEU A 121 -21.81 -1.24 2.42
N PRO A 122 -22.10 -2.41 1.82
CA PRO A 122 -23.03 -3.38 2.39
C PRO A 122 -22.43 -4.10 3.60
N GLU A 123 -23.27 -4.42 4.61
CA GLU A 123 -22.89 -5.26 5.76
C GLU A 123 -22.35 -6.65 5.36
N ALA A 124 -22.76 -7.15 4.19
CA ALA A 124 -22.25 -8.42 3.65
C ALA A 124 -20.73 -8.42 3.46
N LEU A 125 -20.07 -7.25 3.40
CA LEU A 125 -18.61 -7.16 3.23
C LEU A 125 -17.86 -7.71 4.44
N GLY A 126 -18.29 -7.39 5.67
CA GLY A 126 -17.69 -7.93 6.89
C GLY A 126 -17.95 -9.41 7.11
N GLN A 127 -18.89 -9.99 6.37
CA GLN A 127 -19.22 -11.42 6.40
C GLN A 127 -18.37 -12.26 5.42
N ARG A 128 -17.35 -11.67 4.78
CA ARG A 128 -16.41 -12.35 3.89
C ARG A 128 -15.22 -12.87 4.70
N PRO A 129 -15.18 -14.17 5.06
CA PRO A 129 -14.21 -14.69 6.02
C PRO A 129 -12.77 -14.65 5.51
N ALA A 130 -12.59 -14.61 4.18
CA ALA A 130 -11.27 -14.54 3.55
C ALA A 130 -10.78 -13.11 3.31
N LEU A 131 -11.57 -12.07 3.64
CA LEU A 131 -11.23 -10.67 3.33
C LEU A 131 -9.92 -10.27 4.04
N GLN A 132 -8.91 -9.98 3.25
CA GLN A 132 -7.55 -9.69 3.71
C GLN A 132 -7.10 -8.26 3.28
N LYS A 133 -7.54 -7.80 2.11
CA LYS A 133 -7.13 -6.50 1.57
C LYS A 133 -8.34 -5.73 1.03
N LEU A 134 -8.54 -4.51 1.55
CA LEU A 134 -9.64 -3.64 1.20
C LEU A 134 -9.14 -2.23 0.90
N MET A 135 -9.29 -1.80 -0.35
CA MET A 135 -8.76 -0.52 -0.84
C MET A 135 -9.90 0.39 -1.28
N LEU A 136 -10.19 1.42 -0.48
CA LEU A 136 -11.34 2.32 -0.59
C LEU A 136 -10.95 3.80 -0.68
N SER A 137 -9.67 4.12 -0.82
CA SER A 137 -9.21 5.51 -0.91
C SER A 137 -9.90 6.26 -2.06
N GLY A 138 -10.20 7.55 -1.86
CA GLY A 138 -10.82 8.39 -2.89
C GLY A 138 -12.28 8.05 -3.18
N ASN A 139 -13.07 7.80 -2.14
CA ASN A 139 -14.51 7.62 -2.21
C ASN A 139 -15.27 8.71 -1.44
N ARG A 140 -16.53 8.48 -1.13
CA ARG A 140 -17.40 9.41 -0.41
C ARG A 140 -17.93 8.80 0.89
N LEU A 141 -17.27 7.77 1.41
CA LEU A 141 -17.70 7.06 2.61
C LEU A 141 -17.73 8.00 3.82
N THR A 142 -18.83 7.98 4.54
CA THR A 142 -18.98 8.70 5.82
C THR A 142 -18.75 7.80 7.03
N ASN A 143 -18.93 6.49 6.87
CA ASN A 143 -18.72 5.46 7.87
C ASN A 143 -18.31 4.14 7.21
N LEU A 144 -17.96 3.16 8.03
CA LEU A 144 -17.74 1.78 7.64
C LEU A 144 -18.86 0.88 8.19
N PRO A 145 -19.21 -0.24 7.51
CA PRO A 145 -20.14 -1.21 8.04
C PRO A 145 -19.64 -1.79 9.37
N ASP A 146 -20.53 -1.89 10.38
CA ASP A 146 -20.18 -2.44 11.69
C ASP A 146 -19.76 -3.91 11.63
N SER A 147 -20.24 -4.65 10.64
CA SER A 147 -19.85 -6.04 10.39
C SER A 147 -18.32 -6.21 10.13
N LEU A 148 -17.63 -5.17 9.66
CA LEU A 148 -16.17 -5.21 9.47
C LEU A 148 -15.41 -5.40 10.79
N ALA A 149 -15.99 -5.11 11.94
CA ALA A 149 -15.44 -5.48 13.24
C ALA A 149 -15.18 -6.99 13.37
N GLY A 150 -15.91 -7.82 12.63
CA GLY A 150 -15.74 -9.28 12.55
C GLY A 150 -14.72 -9.74 11.50
N ALA A 151 -14.14 -8.84 10.71
CA ALA A 151 -13.19 -9.18 9.63
C ALA A 151 -11.80 -9.53 10.17
N GLY A 152 -11.69 -10.60 10.95
CA GLY A 152 -10.48 -11.00 11.67
C GLY A 152 -9.27 -11.35 10.78
N ASN A 153 -9.45 -11.51 9.47
CA ASN A 153 -8.38 -11.74 8.51
C ASN A 153 -7.95 -10.48 7.76
N LEU A 154 -8.58 -9.32 8.02
CA LEU A 154 -8.24 -8.06 7.37
C LEU A 154 -6.84 -7.60 7.81
N GLU A 155 -5.93 -7.47 6.86
CA GLU A 155 -4.54 -7.08 7.07
C GLU A 155 -4.24 -5.67 6.55
N LEU A 156 -4.88 -5.28 5.42
CA LEU A 156 -4.68 -3.99 4.80
C LEU A 156 -6.02 -3.28 4.54
N LEU A 157 -6.13 -2.04 5.00
CA LEU A 157 -7.29 -1.18 4.78
C LEU A 157 -6.84 0.23 4.36
N ARG A 158 -7.33 0.70 3.22
CA ARG A 158 -7.06 2.04 2.70
C ARG A 158 -8.34 2.88 2.69
N LEU A 159 -8.40 3.90 3.53
CA LEU A 159 -9.55 4.80 3.72
C LEU A 159 -9.28 6.26 3.36
N SER A 160 -8.07 6.57 2.89
CA SER A 160 -7.65 7.95 2.63
C SER A 160 -8.59 8.68 1.67
N ALA A 161 -8.74 9.99 1.83
CA ALA A 161 -9.55 10.84 0.96
C ALA A 161 -11.02 10.37 0.83
N ASN A 162 -11.65 10.11 1.97
CA ASN A 162 -13.08 9.86 2.11
C ASN A 162 -13.76 11.01 2.88
N ARG A 163 -14.95 10.78 3.44
CA ARG A 163 -15.73 11.74 4.21
C ARG A 163 -16.01 11.24 5.63
N ILE A 164 -15.17 10.37 6.16
CA ILE A 164 -15.29 9.78 7.48
C ILE A 164 -15.01 10.87 8.52
N GLU A 165 -15.91 11.04 9.49
CA GLU A 165 -15.78 12.05 10.54
C GLU A 165 -15.03 11.53 11.78
N ALA A 166 -15.01 10.22 11.99
CA ALA A 166 -14.24 9.54 13.03
C ALA A 166 -13.96 8.08 12.64
N LEU A 167 -12.80 7.55 13.00
CA LEU A 167 -12.53 6.12 12.86
C LEU A 167 -13.33 5.32 13.87
N PRO A 168 -13.95 4.19 13.47
CA PRO A 168 -14.58 3.28 14.42
C PRO A 168 -13.56 2.72 15.42
N GLU A 169 -13.92 2.65 16.70
CA GLU A 169 -13.02 2.16 17.77
C GLU A 169 -12.52 0.72 17.51
N TRP A 170 -13.38 -0.13 16.94
CA TRP A 170 -13.04 -1.52 16.63
C TRP A 170 -11.88 -1.68 15.64
N LEU A 171 -11.49 -0.65 14.88
CA LEU A 171 -10.31 -0.73 14.00
C LEU A 171 -9.02 -1.01 14.76
N ALA A 172 -8.89 -0.44 15.96
CA ALA A 172 -7.73 -0.67 16.82
C ALA A 172 -7.70 -2.09 17.43
N ASP A 173 -8.82 -2.83 17.38
CA ASP A 173 -8.95 -4.18 17.93
C ASP A 173 -8.82 -5.29 16.88
N LEU A 174 -8.74 -4.96 15.58
CA LEU A 174 -8.61 -5.96 14.54
C LEU A 174 -7.27 -6.72 14.66
N PRO A 175 -7.31 -8.07 14.78
CA PRO A 175 -6.15 -8.85 15.20
C PRO A 175 -5.02 -8.91 14.18
N ARG A 176 -5.33 -8.72 12.90
CA ARG A 176 -4.38 -8.85 11.79
C ARG A 176 -4.17 -7.57 11.01
N LEU A 177 -4.90 -6.50 11.31
CA LEU A 177 -4.75 -5.23 10.63
C LEU A 177 -3.36 -4.65 10.95
N ALA A 178 -2.51 -4.57 9.93
CA ALA A 178 -1.13 -4.08 10.02
C ALA A 178 -0.94 -2.79 9.22
N TRP A 179 -1.71 -2.61 8.15
CA TRP A 179 -1.53 -1.53 7.19
C TRP A 179 -2.83 -0.76 7.00
N LEU A 180 -2.93 0.39 7.67
CA LEU A 180 -4.10 1.26 7.68
C LEU A 180 -3.70 2.69 7.30
N ALA A 181 -4.34 3.24 6.26
CA ALA A 181 -4.21 4.64 5.88
C ALA A 181 -5.56 5.34 5.86
N TRP A 182 -5.63 6.56 6.42
CA TRP A 182 -6.88 7.34 6.52
C TRP A 182 -6.69 8.84 6.25
N ALA A 183 -5.52 9.27 5.79
CA ALA A 183 -5.22 10.67 5.57
C ALA A 183 -6.21 11.37 4.62
N GLY A 184 -6.55 12.62 4.88
CA GLY A 184 -7.44 13.42 4.04
C GLY A 184 -8.93 13.17 4.27
N ASN A 185 -9.32 12.57 5.40
CA ASN A 185 -10.71 12.56 5.89
C ASN A 185 -10.99 13.81 6.72
N PRO A 186 -12.28 14.19 6.96
CA PRO A 186 -12.63 15.39 7.73
C PRO A 186 -12.03 15.46 9.14
N PHE A 187 -11.83 14.32 9.82
CA PHE A 187 -11.22 14.27 11.16
C PHE A 187 -9.68 14.38 11.12
N ASP A 188 -9.06 14.28 9.94
CA ASP A 188 -7.61 14.39 9.79
C ASP A 188 -7.19 15.87 9.78
N HIS A 189 -6.97 16.42 10.95
CA HIS A 189 -6.55 17.82 11.16
C HIS A 189 -5.02 17.99 11.13
N GLY A 190 -4.27 16.96 10.75
CA GLY A 190 -2.83 17.03 10.69
C GLY A 190 -2.32 18.09 9.73
N ALA A 191 -1.42 18.94 10.20
CA ALA A 191 -0.81 19.99 9.43
C ALA A 191 0.65 19.65 9.10
N ALA A 192 1.10 20.08 7.92
CA ALA A 192 2.51 20.06 7.59
C ALA A 192 3.28 20.87 8.64
N GLY A 193 4.38 20.32 9.15
CA GLY A 193 5.32 21.04 10.00
C GLY A 193 5.92 22.25 9.27
N ALA A 194 6.53 23.17 10.02
CA ALA A 194 7.34 24.24 9.44
C ALA A 194 8.43 23.63 8.56
N SER A 195 8.52 24.04 7.30
CA SER A 195 9.47 23.49 6.34
C SER A 195 10.20 24.60 5.60
N GLN A 196 11.44 24.34 5.23
CA GLN A 196 12.20 25.24 4.37
C GLN A 196 11.55 25.29 2.99
N ALA A 197 11.25 26.49 2.51
CA ALA A 197 10.85 26.72 1.12
C ALA A 197 12.09 26.72 0.24
N VAL A 198 12.10 25.90 -0.80
CA VAL A 198 13.20 25.78 -1.75
C VAL A 198 12.69 26.21 -3.11
N SER A 199 13.25 27.33 -3.63
CA SER A 199 12.87 27.83 -4.95
C SER A 199 13.34 26.89 -6.05
N TRP A 200 12.49 26.68 -7.06
CA TRP A 200 12.82 25.97 -8.28
C TRP A 200 14.13 26.44 -8.92
N SER A 201 14.37 27.75 -8.92
CA SER A 201 15.58 28.35 -9.48
C SER A 201 16.86 28.02 -8.71
N ALA A 202 16.76 27.55 -7.47
CA ALA A 202 17.89 27.09 -6.65
C ALA A 202 18.31 25.64 -6.95
N LEU A 203 17.63 24.98 -7.88
CA LEU A 203 17.82 23.57 -8.23
C LEU A 203 18.43 23.42 -9.63
N ARG A 204 19.37 22.51 -9.76
CA ARG A 204 19.87 22.00 -11.05
C ARG A 204 19.58 20.51 -11.14
N TRP A 205 19.07 20.08 -12.26
CA TRP A 205 18.60 18.72 -12.49
C TRP A 205 19.75 17.73 -12.62
N GLY A 206 19.55 16.54 -12.04
CA GLY A 206 20.37 15.36 -12.19
C GLY A 206 19.65 14.23 -12.94
N ARG A 207 20.01 12.99 -12.65
CA ARG A 207 19.43 11.80 -13.28
C ARG A 207 18.09 11.43 -12.66
N LEU A 208 17.26 10.70 -13.42
CA LEU A 208 16.08 10.02 -12.89
C LEU A 208 16.51 8.92 -11.89
N LEU A 209 15.94 8.92 -10.70
CA LEU A 209 16.17 7.91 -9.66
C LEU A 209 15.06 6.85 -9.65
N GLY A 210 13.82 7.26 -9.91
CA GLY A 210 12.68 6.35 -9.97
C GLY A 210 11.38 7.06 -10.33
N GLU A 211 10.40 6.27 -10.70
CA GLU A 211 9.05 6.71 -10.97
C GLU A 211 8.04 5.74 -10.36
N GLY A 212 7.09 6.28 -9.62
CA GLY A 212 6.04 5.52 -8.95
C GLY A 212 4.64 6.09 -9.21
N ALA A 213 3.66 5.52 -8.52
CA ALA A 213 2.26 5.95 -8.64
C ALA A 213 2.05 7.40 -8.20
N SER A 214 2.70 7.82 -7.10
CA SER A 214 2.53 9.17 -6.52
C SER A 214 3.41 10.24 -7.16
N GLY A 215 4.48 9.87 -7.89
CA GLY A 215 5.39 10.88 -8.44
C GLY A 215 6.62 10.34 -9.14
N VAL A 216 7.47 11.28 -9.52
CA VAL A 216 8.79 11.04 -10.12
C VAL A 216 9.85 11.53 -9.15
N VAL A 217 10.86 10.70 -8.89
CA VAL A 217 12.01 11.03 -8.04
C VAL A 217 13.24 11.24 -8.90
N GLN A 218 13.84 12.40 -8.80
CA GLN A 218 15.04 12.78 -9.54
C GLN A 218 16.16 13.22 -8.59
N GLU A 219 17.39 12.97 -8.97
CA GLU A 219 18.54 13.65 -8.39
C GLU A 219 18.48 15.13 -8.75
N ALA A 220 18.78 15.98 -7.80
CA ALA A 220 18.92 17.42 -8.02
C ALA A 220 20.12 17.95 -7.23
N PHE A 221 20.64 19.09 -7.66
CA PHE A 221 21.71 19.79 -6.95
C PHE A 221 21.13 21.10 -6.42
N TRP A 222 20.99 21.16 -5.10
CA TRP A 222 20.43 22.32 -4.42
C TRP A 222 21.51 23.27 -3.95
N THR A 223 21.39 24.54 -4.38
CA THR A 223 22.27 25.62 -3.95
C THR A 223 21.59 26.44 -2.86
N ASP A 224 22.17 26.46 -1.67
CA ASP A 224 21.71 27.18 -0.50
C ASP A 224 22.91 27.89 0.15
N GLY A 225 22.82 29.22 0.41
CA GLY A 225 23.90 29.99 1.02
C GLY A 225 25.24 29.92 0.28
N GLY A 226 25.22 29.68 -1.03
CA GLY A 226 26.43 29.52 -1.84
C GLY A 226 27.04 28.10 -1.82
N GLN A 227 26.46 27.16 -1.07
CA GLN A 227 26.86 25.76 -1.08
C GLN A 227 25.91 24.95 -1.95
N THR A 228 26.45 24.08 -2.80
CA THR A 228 25.67 23.16 -3.63
C THR A 228 25.82 21.74 -3.08
N ARG A 229 24.67 21.07 -2.82
CA ARG A 229 24.63 19.70 -2.35
C ARG A 229 23.67 18.84 -3.18
N PRO A 230 23.96 17.54 -3.36
CA PRO A 230 23.04 16.64 -4.02
C PRO A 230 21.85 16.31 -3.09
N VAL A 231 20.66 16.23 -3.67
CA VAL A 231 19.39 15.89 -3.01
C VAL A 231 18.54 14.98 -3.90
N ALA A 232 17.60 14.28 -3.34
CA ALA A 232 16.52 13.65 -4.09
C ALA A 232 15.32 14.60 -4.12
N LEU A 233 14.78 14.86 -5.30
CA LEU A 233 13.59 15.68 -5.50
C LEU A 233 12.44 14.79 -5.98
N LYS A 234 11.40 14.66 -5.17
CA LYS A 234 10.14 14.01 -5.55
C LYS A 234 9.18 15.07 -6.08
N LEU A 235 8.77 14.91 -7.35
CA LEU A 235 7.70 15.68 -7.97
C LEU A 235 6.43 14.86 -7.99
N PHE A 236 5.36 15.37 -7.38
CA PHE A 236 4.09 14.67 -7.30
C PHE A 236 3.28 14.77 -8.59
N LYS A 237 2.60 13.67 -8.96
CA LYS A 237 1.76 13.62 -10.17
C LYS A 237 0.38 14.28 -9.98
N GLY A 238 0.03 14.70 -8.77
CA GLY A 238 -1.22 15.41 -8.47
C GLY A 238 -2.50 14.58 -8.59
N THR A 239 -2.40 13.27 -8.77
CA THR A 239 -3.55 12.37 -8.92
C THR A 239 -3.70 11.45 -7.71
N MET A 240 -4.93 10.97 -7.47
CA MET A 240 -5.22 9.99 -6.43
C MET A 240 -4.39 8.72 -6.62
N THR A 241 -3.75 8.28 -5.56
CA THR A 241 -3.05 6.98 -5.50
C THR A 241 -3.87 5.95 -4.71
N SER A 242 -3.34 4.73 -4.60
CA SER A 242 -3.96 3.71 -3.72
C SER A 242 -3.95 4.13 -2.24
N ASP A 243 -2.98 4.93 -1.83
CA ASP A 243 -2.74 5.30 -0.45
C ASP A 243 -3.33 6.67 -0.09
N GLY A 244 -3.69 7.47 -1.09
CA GLY A 244 -4.37 8.75 -0.88
C GLY A 244 -3.89 9.87 -1.80
N LEU A 245 -3.97 11.10 -1.30
CA LEU A 245 -3.64 12.32 -2.03
C LEU A 245 -2.17 12.71 -1.82
N PRO A 246 -1.44 13.11 -2.86
CA PRO A 246 -0.05 13.55 -2.78
C PRO A 246 0.22 14.67 -1.78
N GLU A 247 -0.72 15.62 -1.62
CA GLU A 247 -0.58 16.70 -0.63
C GLU A 247 -0.60 16.18 0.82
N ARG A 248 -1.26 15.05 1.10
CA ARG A 248 -1.24 14.43 2.42
C ARG A 248 0.05 13.68 2.68
N GLU A 249 0.59 12.98 1.68
CA GLU A 249 1.94 12.42 1.74
C GLU A 249 2.98 13.52 2.01
N MET A 250 2.90 14.63 1.29
CA MET A 250 3.78 15.77 1.51
C MET A 250 3.65 16.33 2.93
N ALA A 251 2.42 16.48 3.45
CA ALA A 251 2.18 16.96 4.81
C ALA A 251 2.80 16.01 5.85
N ALA A 252 2.65 14.71 5.69
CA ALA A 252 3.25 13.71 6.56
C ALA A 252 4.78 13.74 6.53
N CYS A 253 5.39 13.81 5.32
CA CYS A 253 6.85 13.94 5.16
C CYS A 253 7.40 15.19 5.86
N LEU A 254 6.72 16.34 5.73
CA LEU A 254 7.14 17.60 6.36
C LEU A 254 6.97 17.55 7.88
N ALA A 255 5.90 16.93 8.38
CA ALA A 255 5.67 16.76 9.83
C ALA A 255 6.67 15.78 10.46
N ALA A 256 7.01 14.69 9.75
CA ALA A 256 8.05 13.74 10.16
C ALA A 256 9.42 14.44 10.27
N GLY A 257 9.72 15.36 9.35
CA GLY A 257 11.01 16.05 9.31
C GLY A 257 12.16 15.09 9.00
N GLN A 258 13.36 15.39 9.55
CA GLN A 258 14.57 14.61 9.29
C GLN A 258 14.80 13.57 10.40
N HIS A 259 15.14 12.36 9.99
CA HIS A 259 15.63 11.29 10.87
C HIS A 259 16.59 10.39 10.07
N PRO A 260 17.68 9.87 10.65
CA PRO A 260 18.67 9.06 9.92
C PRO A 260 18.07 7.79 9.28
N ASN A 261 16.98 7.27 9.82
CA ASN A 261 16.33 6.05 9.32
C ASN A 261 14.97 6.33 8.62
N LEU A 262 14.76 7.56 8.11
CA LEU A 262 13.62 7.93 7.28
C LEU A 262 14.08 8.68 6.03
N THR A 263 13.38 8.50 4.92
CA THR A 263 13.49 9.40 3.76
C THR A 263 12.74 10.71 4.02
N GLY A 264 13.12 11.40 5.09
CA GLY A 264 12.43 12.60 5.58
C GLY A 264 12.64 13.82 4.68
N ALA A 265 11.71 14.80 4.77
CA ALA A 265 11.77 16.00 3.99
C ALA A 265 12.85 16.97 4.49
N LEU A 266 13.69 17.46 3.57
CA LEU A 266 14.62 18.58 3.76
C LEU A 266 13.93 19.93 3.54
N GLY A 267 12.93 19.97 2.65
CA GLY A 267 12.18 21.17 2.33
C GLY A 267 11.10 20.93 1.29
N ARG A 268 10.26 21.96 1.11
CA ARG A 268 9.18 21.98 0.12
C ARG A 268 9.58 22.80 -1.09
N LEU A 269 9.36 22.27 -2.29
CA LEU A 269 9.55 23.00 -3.54
C LEU A 269 8.54 24.15 -3.66
N VAL A 270 9.00 25.30 -4.08
CA VAL A 270 8.17 26.47 -4.44
C VAL A 270 8.57 27.02 -5.82
N ASP A 271 7.71 27.82 -6.41
CA ASP A 271 7.95 28.53 -7.69
C ASP A 271 8.18 27.59 -8.89
N HIS A 272 7.64 26.35 -8.86
CA HIS A 272 7.69 25.47 -10.03
C HIS A 272 6.90 26.08 -11.19
N PRO A 273 7.42 26.12 -12.44
CA PRO A 273 6.76 26.76 -13.58
C PRO A 273 5.35 26.23 -13.87
N GLU A 274 5.15 24.94 -13.70
CA GLU A 274 3.85 24.25 -13.89
C GLU A 274 3.07 24.07 -12.57
N GLN A 275 3.47 24.77 -11.49
CA GLN A 275 2.87 24.67 -10.15
C GLN A 275 2.88 23.24 -9.58
N THR A 276 3.77 22.36 -10.08
CA THR A 276 3.92 21.01 -9.58
C THR A 276 4.44 21.04 -8.15
N GLN A 277 3.79 20.29 -7.26
CA GLN A 277 4.22 20.12 -5.89
C GLN A 277 5.44 19.20 -5.81
N GLY A 278 6.36 19.48 -4.91
CA GLY A 278 7.53 18.65 -4.72
C GLY A 278 8.16 18.74 -3.34
N LEU A 279 8.92 17.71 -3.01
CA LEU A 279 9.69 17.58 -1.78
C LEU A 279 11.16 17.35 -2.09
N LEU A 280 12.03 18.03 -1.34
CA LEU A 280 13.44 17.71 -1.28
C LEU A 280 13.69 16.73 -0.14
N MET A 281 14.44 15.69 -0.42
CA MET A 281 14.81 14.64 0.53
C MET A 281 16.33 14.39 0.48
N ALA A 282 16.87 13.73 1.48
CA ALA A 282 18.27 13.28 1.43
C ALA A 282 18.46 12.31 0.25
N LEU A 283 19.52 12.53 -0.54
CA LEU A 283 19.92 11.60 -1.56
C LEU A 283 20.65 10.42 -0.90
N LEU A 284 20.12 9.22 -1.12
CA LEU A 284 20.79 7.99 -0.67
C LEU A 284 21.93 7.60 -1.61
N PRO A 285 22.96 6.90 -1.14
CA PRO A 285 24.01 6.37 -1.98
C PRO A 285 23.45 5.49 -3.12
N PRO A 286 24.12 5.43 -4.28
CA PRO A 286 23.59 4.81 -5.48
C PRO A 286 23.51 3.27 -5.43
N ASP A 287 24.15 2.65 -4.47
CA ASP A 287 24.17 1.21 -4.19
C ASP A 287 23.01 0.76 -3.27
N TRP A 288 22.28 1.71 -2.68
CA TRP A 288 21.10 1.38 -1.90
C TRP A 288 19.96 0.85 -2.78
N ARG A 289 19.26 -0.14 -2.26
CA ARG A 289 18.19 -0.85 -2.98
C ARG A 289 17.02 -1.17 -2.07
N VAL A 290 15.87 -1.46 -2.65
CA VAL A 290 14.72 -1.98 -1.90
C VAL A 290 15.04 -3.35 -1.32
N LEU A 291 14.53 -3.63 -0.13
CA LEU A 291 14.76 -4.90 0.58
C LEU A 291 13.97 -6.06 -0.05
N ALA A 292 12.78 -5.78 -0.58
CA ALA A 292 11.92 -6.75 -1.27
C ALA A 292 11.11 -6.09 -2.37
N GLY A 293 10.53 -6.89 -3.26
CA GLY A 293 9.49 -6.45 -4.19
C GLY A 293 8.11 -6.35 -3.50
N PRO A 294 7.17 -5.58 -4.09
CA PRO A 294 5.83 -5.42 -3.55
C PRO A 294 5.03 -6.72 -3.55
N PRO A 295 3.91 -6.78 -2.81
CA PRO A 295 3.00 -7.92 -2.83
C PRO A 295 2.51 -8.30 -4.23
N SER A 296 2.40 -9.59 -4.49
CA SER A 296 1.85 -10.19 -5.72
C SER A 296 0.37 -10.55 -5.56
N LEU A 297 -0.25 -11.01 -6.66
CA LEU A 297 -1.61 -11.59 -6.61
C LEU A 297 -1.68 -12.80 -5.67
N GLU A 298 -0.61 -13.55 -5.52
CA GLU A 298 -0.57 -14.76 -4.68
C GLU A 298 -0.33 -14.41 -3.22
N SER A 299 0.62 -13.54 -2.95
CA SER A 299 0.96 -13.13 -1.58
C SER A 299 -0.07 -12.16 -0.96
N CYS A 300 -0.85 -11.45 -1.80
CA CYS A 300 -1.90 -10.48 -1.44
C CYS A 300 -1.39 -9.27 -0.65
N SER A 301 -0.91 -9.48 0.57
CA SER A 301 -0.43 -8.44 1.50
C SER A 301 0.99 -8.68 1.98
N ARG A 302 1.70 -9.69 1.43
CA ARG A 302 3.09 -10.00 1.80
C ARG A 302 4.05 -9.69 0.68
N ASP A 303 5.18 -9.11 1.03
CA ASP A 303 6.26 -8.80 0.10
C ASP A 303 6.87 -10.02 -0.55
N VAL A 304 7.37 -9.82 -1.76
CA VAL A 304 8.05 -10.86 -2.53
C VAL A 304 9.56 -10.58 -2.50
N TYR A 305 10.26 -11.36 -1.69
CA TYR A 305 11.71 -11.26 -1.59
C TYR A 305 12.41 -12.03 -2.72
N ASP A 306 13.63 -11.61 -3.01
CA ASP A 306 14.54 -12.43 -3.80
C ASP A 306 14.72 -13.79 -3.10
N PRO A 307 14.43 -14.92 -3.77
CA PRO A 307 14.55 -16.24 -3.18
C PRO A 307 15.99 -16.59 -2.75
N ASP A 308 16.97 -15.93 -3.35
CA ASP A 308 18.39 -16.13 -3.05
C ASP A 308 18.94 -15.19 -1.97
N LEU A 309 18.11 -14.24 -1.48
CA LEU A 309 18.53 -13.34 -0.40
C LEU A 309 18.81 -14.10 0.87
N ARG A 310 20.07 -14.02 1.35
CA ARG A 310 20.51 -14.51 2.67
C ARG A 310 21.14 -13.36 3.43
N LEU A 311 20.90 -13.33 4.72
CA LEU A 311 21.35 -12.28 5.63
C LEU A 311 22.08 -12.90 6.80
N ASP A 312 23.20 -12.29 7.20
CA ASP A 312 23.74 -12.52 8.51
C ASP A 312 22.77 -11.99 9.58
N LEU A 313 22.68 -12.65 10.72
CA LEU A 313 21.76 -12.25 11.79
C LEU A 313 21.99 -10.80 12.24
N GLU A 314 23.25 -10.37 12.35
CA GLU A 314 23.59 -8.99 12.71
C GLU A 314 23.04 -7.98 11.70
N VAL A 315 23.14 -8.28 10.40
CA VAL A 315 22.59 -7.47 9.30
C VAL A 315 21.06 -7.40 9.40
N ALA A 316 20.40 -8.54 9.59
CA ALA A 316 18.94 -8.60 9.75
C ALA A 316 18.45 -7.78 10.95
N LEU A 317 19.12 -7.90 12.09
CA LEU A 317 18.78 -7.15 13.30
C LEU A 317 19.06 -5.65 13.17
N ARG A 318 20.07 -5.26 12.40
CA ARG A 318 20.35 -3.87 12.11
C ARG A 318 19.25 -3.26 11.23
N ILE A 319 18.83 -3.95 10.17
CA ILE A 319 17.69 -3.52 9.33
C ILE A 319 16.44 -3.35 10.21
N ALA A 320 16.09 -4.35 11.01
CA ALA A 320 14.92 -4.30 11.88
C ALA A 320 14.98 -3.11 12.87
N ARG A 321 16.15 -2.84 13.44
CA ARG A 321 16.36 -1.70 14.33
C ARG A 321 16.18 -0.38 13.59
N ASP A 322 16.82 -0.20 12.45
CA ASP A 322 16.82 1.06 11.72
C ASP A 322 15.39 1.41 11.28
N VAL A 323 14.63 0.42 10.77
CA VAL A 323 13.21 0.57 10.42
C VAL A 323 12.37 0.91 11.66
N GLY A 324 12.56 0.18 12.76
CA GLY A 324 11.85 0.45 14.02
C GLY A 324 12.16 1.82 14.61
N ALA A 325 13.40 2.31 14.47
CA ALA A 325 13.80 3.66 14.91
C ALA A 325 13.07 4.75 14.09
N GLY A 326 12.95 4.55 12.76
CA GLY A 326 12.14 5.40 11.89
C GLY A 326 10.67 5.44 12.33
N ALA A 327 10.06 4.27 12.57
CA ALA A 327 8.67 4.16 13.03
C ALA A 327 8.47 4.79 14.42
N THR A 328 9.41 4.59 15.36
CA THR A 328 9.37 5.22 16.69
C THR A 328 9.36 6.74 16.57
N HIS A 329 10.20 7.29 15.68
CA HIS A 329 10.22 8.72 15.43
C HIS A 329 8.89 9.25 14.87
N LEU A 330 8.27 8.53 13.93
CA LEU A 330 6.95 8.88 13.40
C LEU A 330 5.90 8.90 14.52
N HIS A 331 5.85 7.86 15.37
CA HIS A 331 4.92 7.80 16.50
C HIS A 331 5.11 8.98 17.46
N ALA A 332 6.36 9.35 17.79
CA ALA A 332 6.66 10.52 18.61
C ALA A 332 6.21 11.84 17.97
N LYS A 333 6.04 11.90 16.64
CA LYS A 333 5.48 13.02 15.89
C LYS A 333 3.97 12.94 15.73
N GLY A 334 3.30 11.96 16.34
CA GLY A 334 1.86 11.72 16.19
C GLY A 334 1.47 11.22 14.79
N LEU A 335 2.36 10.47 14.13
CA LEU A 335 2.14 9.86 12.82
C LEU A 335 2.21 8.34 12.91
N SER A 336 1.33 7.64 12.21
CA SER A 336 1.49 6.24 11.84
C SER A 336 2.13 6.17 10.46
N HIS A 337 2.97 5.16 10.20
CA HIS A 337 3.48 4.91 8.85
C HIS A 337 2.37 4.34 7.95
N GLY A 338 1.58 3.40 8.46
CA GLY A 338 0.44 2.79 7.78
C GLY A 338 0.79 1.92 6.57
N ASP A 339 2.08 1.87 6.17
CA ASP A 339 2.58 1.08 5.03
C ASP A 339 4.01 0.56 5.28
N LEU A 340 4.28 0.11 6.51
CA LEU A 340 5.59 -0.42 6.91
C LEU A 340 5.79 -1.81 6.31
N TYR A 341 6.60 -1.87 5.24
CA TYR A 341 6.89 -3.05 4.44
C TYR A 341 8.38 -3.12 4.08
N ALA A 342 8.85 -4.28 3.69
CA ALA A 342 10.20 -4.44 3.14
C ALA A 342 10.37 -3.73 1.79
N HIS A 343 9.34 -3.68 0.95
CA HIS A 343 9.41 -2.93 -0.32
C HIS A 343 9.45 -1.40 -0.11
N ASN A 344 9.06 -0.91 1.07
CA ASN A 344 9.22 0.48 1.51
C ASN A 344 10.48 0.68 2.39
N THR A 345 11.35 -0.32 2.47
CA THR A 345 12.64 -0.27 3.17
C THR A 345 13.77 -0.26 2.15
N LEU A 346 14.58 0.80 2.17
CA LEU A 346 15.81 0.90 1.39
C LEU A 346 16.99 0.55 2.29
N TRP A 347 17.94 -0.24 1.80
CA TRP A 347 19.10 -0.67 2.56
C TRP A 347 20.38 -0.68 1.72
N ASP A 348 21.55 -0.67 2.38
CA ASP A 348 22.87 -0.56 1.77
C ASP A 348 23.34 -1.84 1.04
N GLY A 349 22.55 -2.89 1.05
CA GLY A 349 22.85 -4.14 0.34
C GLY A 349 23.92 -5.02 0.99
N SER A 350 24.48 -4.64 2.14
CA SER A 350 25.61 -5.36 2.79
C SER A 350 25.61 -5.29 4.30
N ALA A 351 25.82 -4.11 4.89
CA ALA A 351 26.01 -3.93 6.33
C ALA A 351 24.70 -3.78 7.12
N GLY A 352 23.55 -3.72 6.44
CA GLY A 352 22.24 -3.63 7.07
C GLY A 352 21.82 -2.22 7.49
N GLN A 353 22.49 -1.17 7.04
CA GLN A 353 22.00 0.19 7.20
C GLN A 353 20.69 0.33 6.40
N ALA A 354 19.64 0.82 7.06
CA ALA A 354 18.33 0.91 6.43
C ALA A 354 17.60 2.23 6.71
N VAL A 355 16.74 2.62 5.77
CA VAL A 355 15.79 3.71 5.93
C VAL A 355 14.40 3.25 5.53
N LEU A 356 13.42 3.65 6.32
CA LEU A 356 12.01 3.50 6.00
C LEU A 356 11.61 4.63 5.06
N SER A 357 10.97 4.30 3.96
CA SER A 357 10.60 5.22 2.89
C SER A 357 9.11 5.17 2.59
N ASP A 358 8.65 6.03 1.71
CA ASP A 358 7.28 6.12 1.22
C ASP A 358 6.23 6.36 2.32
N LEU A 359 6.01 7.63 2.64
CA LEU A 359 4.98 8.07 3.58
C LEU A 359 3.60 8.28 2.92
N GLY A 360 3.34 7.65 1.77
CA GLY A 360 2.05 7.72 1.09
C GLY A 360 0.89 7.19 1.92
N GLY A 361 1.13 6.14 2.71
CA GLY A 361 0.18 5.56 3.65
C GLY A 361 0.15 6.24 5.02
N ALA A 362 1.07 7.17 5.29
CA ALA A 362 1.18 7.78 6.60
C ALA A 362 -0.04 8.67 6.92
N SER A 363 -0.45 8.62 8.18
CA SER A 363 -1.64 9.33 8.65
C SER A 363 -1.39 9.93 10.04
N PHE A 364 -1.97 11.11 10.30
CA PHE A 364 -1.89 11.73 11.62
C PHE A 364 -2.78 10.98 12.62
N LEU A 365 -2.20 10.59 13.74
CA LEU A 365 -2.86 9.84 14.81
C LEU A 365 -3.82 10.73 15.56
N PRO A 366 -5.13 10.41 15.65
CA PRO A 366 -6.13 11.25 16.34
C PRO A 366 -5.81 11.48 17.82
N GLY A 367 -5.29 10.46 18.51
CA GLY A 367 -4.86 10.52 19.92
C GLY A 367 -3.40 10.93 20.11
N GLY A 368 -2.68 11.32 19.05
CA GLY A 368 -1.28 11.68 19.11
C GLY A 368 -0.33 10.47 19.35
N PRO A 369 0.83 10.68 19.98
CA PRO A 369 1.86 9.63 20.14
C PRO A 369 1.42 8.37 20.89
N ASP A 370 0.45 8.48 21.76
CA ASP A 370 -0.06 7.38 22.61
C ASP A 370 -1.30 6.68 22.01
N ASP A 371 -1.70 7.04 20.79
CA ASP A 371 -2.85 6.45 20.11
C ASP A 371 -2.69 4.92 19.96
N PRO A 372 -3.74 4.12 20.30
CA PRO A 372 -3.68 2.66 20.15
C PRO A 372 -3.41 2.19 18.71
N LEU A 373 -3.72 2.99 17.69
CA LEU A 373 -3.44 2.67 16.28
C LEU A 373 -1.93 2.55 16.00
N THR A 374 -1.04 3.08 16.84
CA THR A 374 0.41 2.82 16.75
C THR A 374 0.76 1.34 16.82
N ARG A 375 -0.11 0.51 17.43
CA ARG A 375 0.09 -0.95 17.54
C ARG A 375 -0.03 -1.68 16.19
N LEU A 376 -0.61 -1.04 15.17
CA LEU A 376 -0.67 -1.57 13.82
C LEU A 376 0.72 -1.57 13.16
N ASP A 377 1.47 -0.47 13.28
CA ASP A 377 2.86 -0.41 12.80
C ASP A 377 3.77 -1.38 13.59
N VAL A 378 3.48 -1.65 14.87
CA VAL A 378 4.21 -2.66 15.66
C VAL A 378 3.96 -4.06 15.11
N LEU A 379 2.72 -4.38 14.71
CA LEU A 379 2.42 -5.63 14.02
C LEU A 379 3.18 -5.73 12.70
N ALA A 380 3.13 -4.69 11.88
CA ALA A 380 3.84 -4.64 10.60
C ALA A 380 5.36 -4.83 10.79
N TRP A 381 5.95 -4.18 11.79
CA TRP A 381 7.36 -4.35 12.14
C TRP A 381 7.66 -5.78 12.64
N GLY A 382 6.80 -6.37 13.45
CA GLY A 382 6.95 -7.75 13.91
C GLY A 382 6.89 -8.77 12.78
N LEU A 383 6.09 -8.50 11.74
CA LEU A 383 6.04 -9.29 10.52
C LEU A 383 7.35 -9.15 9.73
N LEU A 384 7.84 -7.92 9.53
CA LEU A 384 9.13 -7.65 8.89
C LEU A 384 10.29 -8.35 9.65
N LEU A 385 10.31 -8.26 10.98
CA LEU A 385 11.31 -8.98 11.79
C LEU A 385 11.27 -10.48 11.51
N GLY A 386 10.08 -11.09 11.45
CA GLY A 386 9.92 -12.49 11.11
C GLY A 386 10.46 -12.83 9.72
N GLU A 387 10.13 -12.02 8.72
CA GLU A 387 10.59 -12.18 7.34
C GLU A 387 12.11 -12.06 7.20
N LEU A 388 12.75 -11.19 7.97
CA LEU A 388 14.21 -11.05 8.03
C LEU A 388 14.85 -12.29 8.68
N LEU A 389 14.31 -12.76 9.82
CA LEU A 389 14.81 -13.93 10.53
C LEU A 389 14.70 -15.23 9.71
N GLU A 390 13.66 -15.36 8.88
CA GLU A 390 13.49 -16.48 7.94
C GLU A 390 14.56 -16.54 6.83
N ARG A 391 15.30 -15.45 6.64
CA ARG A 391 16.38 -15.31 5.63
C ARG A 391 17.77 -15.41 6.22
N CYS A 392 17.87 -15.64 7.54
CA CYS A 392 19.16 -15.89 8.19
C CYS A 392 19.51 -17.38 8.08
N ASP A 393 20.78 -17.67 7.80
CA ASP A 393 21.29 -19.05 7.74
C ASP A 393 21.36 -19.66 9.15
N ASP A 394 21.69 -18.86 10.15
CA ASP A 394 21.69 -19.29 11.55
C ASP A 394 20.25 -19.24 12.13
N PRO A 395 19.85 -20.27 12.90
CA PRO A 395 18.52 -20.27 13.50
C PRO A 395 18.38 -19.10 14.48
N ALA A 396 17.25 -18.38 14.38
CA ALA A 396 16.95 -17.28 15.28
C ALA A 396 16.91 -17.77 16.73
N HIS A 397 17.54 -17.05 17.65
CA HIS A 397 17.47 -17.32 19.09
C HIS A 397 16.02 -17.23 19.58
N GLY A 398 15.64 -18.11 20.55
CA GLY A 398 14.28 -18.16 21.10
C GLY A 398 13.76 -16.79 21.55
N ALA A 399 14.61 -15.95 22.14
CA ALA A 399 14.26 -14.61 22.59
C ALA A 399 13.85 -13.64 21.44
N LEU A 400 14.40 -13.80 20.23
CA LEU A 400 13.98 -13.04 19.04
C LEU A 400 12.64 -13.51 18.54
N LEU A 401 12.38 -14.83 18.57
CA LEU A 401 11.07 -15.38 18.23
C LEU A 401 10.00 -14.95 19.23
N ASP A 402 10.33 -14.88 20.52
CA ASP A 402 9.44 -14.35 21.56
C ASP A 402 9.13 -12.87 21.36
N LEU A 403 10.13 -12.06 20.98
CA LEU A 403 9.90 -10.65 20.63
C LEU A 403 8.96 -10.52 19.43
N ARG A 404 9.24 -11.25 18.35
CA ARG A 404 8.34 -11.31 17.17
C ARG A 404 6.92 -11.69 17.60
N GLN A 405 6.75 -12.74 18.41
CA GLN A 405 5.44 -13.21 18.87
C GLN A 405 4.70 -12.14 19.66
N ARG A 406 5.36 -11.40 20.53
CA ARG A 406 4.76 -10.28 21.27
C ARG A 406 4.31 -9.16 20.34
N CYS A 407 5.13 -8.79 19.35
CA CYS A 407 4.78 -7.75 18.38
C CYS A 407 3.63 -8.17 17.46
N THR A 408 3.47 -9.47 17.20
CA THR A 408 2.41 -10.03 16.36
C THR A 408 1.25 -10.63 17.16
N ALA A 409 1.09 -10.29 18.43
CA ALA A 409 -0.02 -10.75 19.27
C ALA A 409 -1.37 -10.42 18.61
N LEU A 410 -2.32 -11.39 18.65
CA LEU A 410 -3.64 -11.19 18.03
C LEU A 410 -4.46 -10.09 18.70
N LYS A 411 -4.28 -9.88 20.00
CA LYS A 411 -4.88 -8.77 20.71
C LYS A 411 -3.95 -7.55 20.63
N PRO A 412 -4.30 -6.48 19.90
CA PRO A 412 -3.42 -5.33 19.69
C PRO A 412 -2.93 -4.68 20.99
N ALA A 413 -3.78 -4.62 22.02
CA ALA A 413 -3.42 -4.07 23.33
C ALA A 413 -2.28 -4.83 24.04
N ASP A 414 -2.04 -6.12 23.71
CA ASP A 414 -0.97 -6.93 24.26
C ASP A 414 0.38 -6.69 23.54
N ARG A 415 0.37 -6.01 22.40
CA ARG A 415 1.60 -5.66 21.67
C ARG A 415 2.37 -4.57 22.42
N PRO A 416 3.72 -4.62 22.45
CA PRO A 416 4.54 -3.54 23.03
C PRO A 416 4.35 -2.23 22.24
N THR A 417 4.80 -1.10 22.75
CA THR A 417 5.05 0.09 21.92
C THR A 417 6.24 -0.18 21.01
N MET A 418 6.41 0.60 19.91
CA MET A 418 7.60 0.46 19.08
C MET A 418 8.89 0.70 19.87
N ALA A 419 8.91 1.70 20.74
CA ALA A 419 10.06 1.97 21.63
C ALA A 419 10.37 0.79 22.57
N GLN A 420 9.35 0.13 23.13
CA GLN A 420 9.54 -1.08 23.96
C GLN A 420 10.05 -2.26 23.13
N ALA A 421 9.56 -2.43 21.91
CA ALA A 421 10.01 -3.48 20.99
C ALA A 421 11.51 -3.29 20.65
N LEU A 422 11.91 -2.06 20.32
CA LEU A 422 13.31 -1.72 20.06
C LEU A 422 14.20 -1.91 21.29
N GLY A 423 13.77 -1.46 22.47
CA GLY A 423 14.52 -1.69 23.71
C GLY A 423 14.73 -3.18 24.01
N ALA A 424 13.72 -4.01 23.71
CA ALA A 424 13.86 -5.46 23.81
C ALA A 424 14.83 -6.03 22.76
N LEU A 425 14.77 -5.55 21.50
CA LEU A 425 15.71 -5.95 20.45
C LEU A 425 17.16 -5.60 20.80
N ASP A 426 17.38 -4.40 21.36
CA ASP A 426 18.71 -3.92 21.77
C ASP A 426 19.30 -4.74 22.92
N ALA A 427 18.45 -5.21 23.84
CA ALA A 427 18.86 -6.07 24.94
C ALA A 427 19.25 -7.50 24.51
N LEU A 428 18.89 -7.92 23.29
CA LEU A 428 19.18 -9.25 22.73
C LEU A 428 20.43 -9.26 21.84
N ARG A 429 21.17 -8.16 21.76
CA ARG A 429 22.46 -8.14 21.05
C ARG A 429 23.48 -9.03 21.75
N PRO A 430 24.25 -9.80 20.97
CA PRO A 430 25.41 -10.54 21.49
C PRO A 430 26.50 -9.61 21.99
#